data_c2c25fc1b1b7f25e62f689cca0eb467f
#
_entry.id   c2c25fc1b1b7f25e62f689cca0eb467f
#
_cell.length_a   1.000
_cell.length_b   1.000
_cell.length_c   1.000
_cell.angle_alpha   90.00
_cell.angle_beta   90.00
_cell.angle_gamma   90.00
#
_symmetry.space_group_name_H-M   'P 1'
#
loop_
_entity.id
_entity.type
_entity.pdbx_description
1 polymer ?
#
loop_
_entity_poly.entity_id
_entity_poly.type
_entity_poly.pdbx_seq_one_letter_code
_entity_poly.pdbx_strand_id
1 'polypeptide(L)'
;MPFDGSSKEASKLGWKIPWKDAVVLSLDAETGSVRWKGKRGESRVGHVTPILVDDGSQIVTAGGDRVQGFDVKTGERVWSIYSQGEGVTPSPVVGGGLIFTSSGFEAPTTRAIRLGGKGDITKSHIEWEQTKGVSALASLLYVAPHVYSITRDNILHCMEASSGEIVWIHRLEGVHSASPVFADGRIYVLSEDGVTLVLRPGDKYDEIASNNLGETCLASMAVSKGGFYIRSAEHLYGISAATAK
;
A
#
# COMPACT_ATOMS: atom_id res chain seq x y z
N MET A 1 -7.40 -12.90 -1.30
CA MET A 1 -6.72 -12.59 -2.58
C MET A 1 -7.71 -11.93 -3.52
N PRO A 2 -7.48 -10.69 -3.99
CA PRO A 2 -8.28 -10.07 -5.03
C PRO A 2 -8.09 -10.80 -6.37
N PHE A 3 -9.17 -10.91 -7.13
CA PHE A 3 -9.17 -11.46 -8.47
C PHE A 3 -10.12 -10.62 -9.33
N ASP A 4 -9.55 -9.87 -10.26
CA ASP A 4 -10.28 -8.89 -11.05
C ASP A 4 -10.66 -9.40 -12.46
N GLY A 5 -10.36 -10.63 -12.78
CA GLY A 5 -10.73 -11.26 -14.03
C GLY A 5 -9.63 -12.10 -14.65
N SER A 6 -9.95 -12.82 -15.73
CA SER A 6 -8.98 -13.64 -16.44
C SER A 6 -8.16 -12.81 -17.44
N SER A 7 -6.95 -13.27 -17.76
CA SER A 7 -6.11 -12.65 -18.80
C SER A 7 -6.80 -12.60 -20.17
N LYS A 8 -7.69 -13.56 -20.44
CA LYS A 8 -8.46 -13.65 -21.70
C LYS A 8 -9.53 -12.55 -21.77
N GLU A 9 -10.13 -12.19 -20.65
CA GLU A 9 -11.08 -11.07 -20.57
C GLU A 9 -10.35 -9.74 -20.55
N ALA A 10 -9.21 -9.62 -19.85
CA ALA A 10 -8.38 -8.43 -19.85
C ALA A 10 -7.95 -8.01 -21.25
N SER A 11 -7.60 -8.97 -22.11
CA SER A 11 -7.21 -8.68 -23.49
C SER A 11 -8.37 -8.14 -24.35
N LYS A 12 -9.62 -8.40 -23.98
CA LYS A 12 -10.82 -7.92 -24.69
C LYS A 12 -11.34 -6.60 -24.15
N LEU A 13 -11.37 -6.45 -22.82
CA LEU A 13 -11.98 -5.30 -22.17
C LEU A 13 -11.00 -4.16 -21.92
N GLY A 14 -9.70 -4.50 -21.83
CA GLY A 14 -8.69 -3.56 -21.41
C GLY A 14 -8.81 -3.17 -19.92
N TRP A 15 -7.83 -2.45 -19.44
CA TRP A 15 -7.71 -2.09 -18.03
C TRP A 15 -8.63 -0.91 -17.61
N LYS A 16 -9.15 -0.15 -18.57
CA LYS A 16 -10.04 1.00 -18.33
C LYS A 16 -11.49 0.63 -18.04
N ILE A 17 -11.90 -0.58 -18.39
CA ILE A 17 -13.28 -1.02 -18.27
C ILE A 17 -13.48 -1.73 -16.93
N PRO A 18 -14.49 -1.34 -16.13
CA PRO A 18 -14.79 -2.02 -14.88
C PRO A 18 -15.18 -3.49 -15.11
N TRP A 19 -14.67 -4.34 -14.22
CA TRP A 19 -14.96 -5.77 -14.24
C TRP A 19 -16.15 -6.09 -13.34
N LYS A 20 -17.15 -6.75 -13.91
CA LYS A 20 -18.39 -7.11 -13.18
C LYS A 20 -18.19 -8.27 -12.22
N ASP A 21 -17.30 -9.19 -12.57
CA ASP A 21 -17.05 -10.44 -11.84
C ASP A 21 -15.81 -10.40 -10.94
N ALA A 22 -15.34 -9.19 -10.63
CA ALA A 22 -14.24 -8.99 -9.68
C ALA A 22 -14.62 -9.51 -8.29
N VAL A 23 -13.72 -10.30 -7.68
CA VAL A 23 -13.93 -10.92 -6.37
C VAL A 23 -12.74 -10.80 -5.45
N VAL A 24 -12.99 -10.95 -4.16
CA VAL A 24 -11.98 -11.30 -3.17
C VAL A 24 -12.16 -12.77 -2.83
N LEU A 25 -11.08 -13.53 -2.83
CA LEU A 25 -11.09 -14.95 -2.50
C LEU A 25 -10.46 -15.17 -1.13
N SER A 26 -11.12 -15.96 -0.29
CA SER A 26 -10.49 -16.59 0.86
C SER A 26 -10.18 -18.04 0.51
N LEU A 27 -8.92 -18.40 0.72
CA LEU A 27 -8.41 -19.73 0.45
C LEU A 27 -8.02 -20.41 1.76
N ASP A 28 -8.20 -21.69 1.82
CA ASP A 28 -7.61 -22.52 2.86
C ASP A 28 -6.08 -22.55 2.65
N ALA A 29 -5.31 -22.26 3.70
CA ALA A 29 -3.86 -22.12 3.58
C ALA A 29 -3.13 -23.45 3.33
N GLU A 30 -3.71 -24.58 3.73
CA GLU A 30 -3.11 -25.90 3.57
C GLU A 30 -3.47 -26.55 2.24
N THR A 31 -4.75 -26.41 1.85
CA THR A 31 -5.30 -27.12 0.69
C THR A 31 -5.46 -26.25 -0.54
N GLY A 32 -5.44 -24.92 -0.40
CA GLY A 32 -5.73 -23.98 -1.48
C GLY A 32 -7.22 -23.94 -1.88
N SER A 33 -8.09 -24.70 -1.21
CA SER A 33 -9.51 -24.70 -1.52
C SER A 33 -10.17 -23.37 -1.19
N VAL A 34 -11.16 -22.96 -2.00
CA VAL A 34 -11.89 -21.71 -1.79
C VAL A 34 -12.83 -21.85 -0.60
N ARG A 35 -12.64 -21.06 0.44
CA ARG A 35 -13.54 -20.97 1.60
C ARG A 35 -14.75 -20.10 1.30
N TRP A 36 -14.52 -18.91 0.70
CA TRP A 36 -15.57 -18.02 0.24
C TRP A 36 -15.10 -17.09 -0.88
N LYS A 37 -16.09 -16.50 -1.59
CA LYS A 37 -15.89 -15.49 -2.63
C LYS A 37 -16.71 -14.25 -2.30
N GLY A 38 -16.06 -13.13 -2.00
CA GLY A 38 -16.69 -11.83 -1.81
C GLY A 38 -16.78 -11.06 -3.13
N LYS A 39 -17.97 -10.63 -3.53
CA LYS A 39 -18.17 -9.86 -4.77
C LYS A 39 -17.70 -8.42 -4.57
N ARG A 40 -16.78 -7.97 -5.42
CA ARG A 40 -16.33 -6.58 -5.48
C ARG A 40 -17.29 -5.70 -6.27
N GLY A 41 -18.08 -6.30 -7.17
CA GLY A 41 -18.92 -5.59 -8.11
C GLY A 41 -18.10 -4.94 -9.23
N GLU A 42 -18.66 -3.95 -9.90
CA GLU A 42 -17.94 -3.23 -10.95
C GLU A 42 -16.76 -2.49 -10.35
N SER A 43 -15.56 -2.87 -10.74
CA SER A 43 -14.31 -2.28 -10.30
C SER A 43 -13.25 -2.46 -11.38
N ARG A 44 -12.51 -1.42 -11.68
CA ARG A 44 -11.32 -1.55 -12.52
C ARG A 44 -10.22 -2.29 -11.78
N VAL A 45 -9.22 -2.77 -12.53
CA VAL A 45 -8.11 -3.57 -11.99
C VAL A 45 -7.34 -2.82 -10.91
N GLY A 46 -6.94 -3.54 -9.87
CA GLY A 46 -6.03 -3.09 -8.82
C GLY A 46 -5.02 -4.17 -8.48
N HIS A 47 -3.83 -3.77 -8.09
CA HIS A 47 -2.69 -4.67 -7.80
C HIS A 47 -2.31 -4.68 -6.32
N VAL A 48 -3.25 -4.37 -5.46
CA VAL A 48 -3.02 -4.20 -4.03
C VAL A 48 -2.98 -5.52 -3.26
N THR A 49 -2.21 -5.54 -2.21
CA THR A 49 -2.31 -6.56 -1.17
C THR A 49 -3.42 -6.16 -0.19
N PRO A 50 -4.42 -7.02 0.07
CA PRO A 50 -5.43 -6.76 1.08
C PRO A 50 -4.82 -6.70 2.48
N ILE A 51 -5.40 -5.87 3.35
CA ILE A 51 -5.01 -5.77 4.75
C ILE A 51 -6.14 -6.21 5.67
N LEU A 52 -5.78 -6.67 6.87
CA LEU A 52 -6.72 -6.93 7.97
C LEU A 52 -6.88 -5.67 8.80
N VAL A 53 -8.11 -5.35 9.19
CA VAL A 53 -8.48 -4.25 10.08
C VAL A 53 -9.50 -4.72 11.12
N ASP A 54 -9.84 -3.87 12.07
CA ASP A 54 -10.85 -4.17 13.10
C ASP A 54 -10.54 -5.47 13.86
N ASP A 55 -9.35 -5.56 14.44
CA ASP A 55 -8.86 -6.75 15.16
C ASP A 55 -8.96 -8.06 14.34
N GLY A 56 -8.85 -7.93 13.02
CA GLY A 56 -8.91 -9.05 12.10
C GLY A 56 -10.33 -9.46 11.69
N SER A 57 -11.34 -8.67 12.02
CA SER A 57 -12.74 -8.96 11.63
C SER A 57 -13.06 -8.59 10.19
N GLN A 58 -12.30 -7.68 9.59
CA GLN A 58 -12.50 -7.22 8.22
C GLN A 58 -11.23 -7.29 7.38
N ILE A 59 -11.42 -7.52 6.09
CA ILE A 59 -10.39 -7.41 5.05
C ILE A 59 -10.68 -6.16 4.23
N VAL A 60 -9.69 -5.30 4.06
CA VAL A 60 -9.78 -4.12 3.20
C VAL A 60 -8.96 -4.32 1.95
N THR A 61 -9.53 -3.99 0.80
CA THR A 61 -8.85 -4.00 -0.49
C THR A 61 -9.23 -2.76 -1.29
N ALA A 62 -8.33 -2.29 -2.14
CA ALA A 62 -8.56 -1.22 -3.10
C ALA A 62 -8.54 -1.77 -4.53
N GLY A 63 -9.33 -1.20 -5.39
CA GLY A 63 -9.29 -1.41 -6.83
C GLY A 63 -9.26 -0.07 -7.54
N GLY A 64 -9.36 -0.07 -8.87
CA GLY A 64 -9.27 1.16 -9.62
C GLY A 64 -10.29 2.23 -9.23
N ASP A 65 -11.48 1.83 -8.82
CA ASP A 65 -12.58 2.77 -8.52
C ASP A 65 -13.12 2.68 -7.09
N ARG A 66 -12.67 1.73 -6.29
CA ARG A 66 -13.28 1.47 -4.99
C ARG A 66 -12.26 1.01 -3.96
N VAL A 67 -12.48 1.48 -2.73
CA VAL A 67 -11.94 0.87 -1.52
C VAL A 67 -13.09 0.16 -0.82
N GLN A 68 -12.88 -1.08 -0.41
CA GLN A 68 -13.96 -1.95 0.08
C GLN A 68 -13.51 -2.77 1.28
N GLY A 69 -14.39 -2.85 2.29
CA GLY A 69 -14.24 -3.73 3.45
C GLY A 69 -15.15 -4.94 3.35
N PHE A 70 -14.62 -6.10 3.68
CA PHE A 70 -15.31 -7.40 3.66
C PHE A 70 -15.20 -8.07 5.02
N ASP A 71 -16.27 -8.71 5.46
CA ASP A 71 -16.24 -9.59 6.63
C ASP A 71 -15.30 -10.76 6.39
N VAL A 72 -14.37 -11.02 7.31
CA VAL A 72 -13.33 -12.04 7.13
C VAL A 72 -13.87 -13.47 7.17
N LYS A 73 -15.03 -13.69 7.81
CA LYS A 73 -15.62 -15.03 7.96
C LYS A 73 -16.53 -15.39 6.79
N THR A 74 -17.30 -14.41 6.32
CA THR A 74 -18.35 -14.65 5.31
C THR A 74 -17.99 -14.21 3.90
N GLY A 75 -17.07 -13.23 3.77
CA GLY A 75 -16.75 -12.57 2.50
C GLY A 75 -17.84 -11.59 2.06
N GLU A 76 -18.81 -11.28 2.89
CA GLU A 76 -19.80 -10.25 2.60
C GLU A 76 -19.16 -8.87 2.64
N ARG A 77 -19.50 -8.03 1.64
CA ARG A 77 -19.04 -6.66 1.62
C ARG A 77 -19.77 -5.85 2.67
N VAL A 78 -19.04 -5.33 3.65
CA VAL A 78 -19.57 -4.53 4.75
C VAL A 78 -19.77 -3.08 4.31
N TRP A 79 -18.77 -2.50 3.63
CA TRP A 79 -18.79 -1.12 3.18
C TRP A 79 -18.00 -0.93 1.87
N SER A 80 -18.23 0.20 1.23
CA SER A 80 -17.44 0.65 0.09
C SER A 80 -17.30 2.17 0.06
N ILE A 81 -16.18 2.64 -0.48
CA ILE A 81 -15.92 4.03 -0.87
C ILE A 81 -15.68 4.04 -2.36
N TYR A 82 -16.32 4.97 -3.06
CA TYR A 82 -15.96 5.30 -4.43
C TYR A 82 -14.67 6.11 -4.44
N SER A 83 -13.71 5.65 -5.19
CA SER A 83 -12.38 6.24 -5.32
C SER A 83 -12.08 6.35 -6.80
N GLN A 84 -12.33 7.51 -7.38
CA GLN A 84 -11.99 7.73 -8.78
C GLN A 84 -10.48 7.59 -8.98
N GLY A 85 -10.06 6.47 -9.50
CA GLY A 85 -8.64 6.20 -9.71
C GLY A 85 -8.46 4.90 -10.45
N GLU A 86 -7.44 4.83 -11.25
CA GLU A 86 -7.10 3.76 -12.15
C GLU A 86 -5.75 3.17 -11.78
N GLY A 87 -5.61 1.84 -11.94
CA GLY A 87 -4.33 1.18 -11.79
C GLY A 87 -3.73 1.29 -10.39
N VAL A 88 -4.56 1.11 -9.34
CA VAL A 88 -4.10 1.21 -7.95
C VAL A 88 -3.08 0.11 -7.67
N THR A 89 -1.83 0.50 -7.44
CA THR A 89 -0.73 -0.37 -7.03
C THR A 89 -0.46 -0.27 -5.53
N PRO A 90 -0.47 0.94 -4.92
CA PRO A 90 -0.23 1.08 -3.50
C PRO A 90 -1.26 0.32 -2.68
N SER A 91 -0.79 -0.56 -1.81
CA SER A 91 -1.64 -1.28 -0.87
C SER A 91 -2.14 -0.35 0.23
N PRO A 92 -3.36 -0.53 0.75
CA PRO A 92 -3.85 0.18 1.92
C PRO A 92 -2.93 -0.06 3.12
N VAL A 93 -2.81 0.94 4.00
CA VAL A 93 -2.16 0.78 5.31
C VAL A 93 -3.10 1.26 6.41
N VAL A 94 -2.94 0.74 7.62
CA VAL A 94 -3.80 1.07 8.76
C VAL A 94 -2.97 1.59 9.93
N GLY A 95 -3.48 2.59 10.61
CA GLY A 95 -2.87 3.11 11.82
C GLY A 95 -3.64 4.30 12.39
N GLY A 96 -3.57 4.52 13.70
CA GLY A 96 -4.25 5.64 14.36
C GLY A 96 -5.78 5.65 14.20
N GLY A 97 -6.41 4.49 13.98
CA GLY A 97 -7.85 4.39 13.73
C GLY A 97 -8.29 4.73 12.30
N LEU A 98 -7.33 4.90 11.40
CA LEU A 98 -7.55 5.29 10.00
C LEU A 98 -6.99 4.23 9.05
N ILE A 99 -7.59 4.14 7.87
CA ILE A 99 -7.07 3.42 6.72
C ILE A 99 -6.56 4.48 5.73
N PHE A 100 -5.31 4.36 5.33
CA PHE A 100 -4.72 5.23 4.32
C PHE A 100 -4.65 4.51 2.98
N THR A 101 -5.10 5.16 1.92
CA THR A 101 -5.08 4.65 0.55
C THR A 101 -4.53 5.69 -0.39
N SER A 102 -3.89 5.22 -1.46
CA SER A 102 -3.47 6.08 -2.56
C SER A 102 -4.08 5.55 -3.85
N SER A 103 -4.67 6.42 -4.64
CA SER A 103 -5.24 6.09 -5.93
C SER A 103 -4.33 6.55 -7.07
N GLY A 104 -4.36 5.78 -8.16
CA GLY A 104 -3.40 5.85 -9.23
C GLY A 104 -3.42 7.05 -10.18
N PHE A 105 -3.58 6.77 -11.51
CA PHE A 105 -3.10 7.67 -12.55
C PHE A 105 -4.08 8.74 -13.02
N GLU A 106 -5.41 8.50 -12.98
CA GLU A 106 -6.39 9.43 -13.55
C GLU A 106 -6.76 10.58 -12.63
N ALA A 107 -6.94 10.29 -11.34
CA ALA A 107 -7.24 11.28 -10.30
C ALA A 107 -6.41 10.99 -9.06
N PRO A 108 -5.09 11.29 -9.10
CA PRO A 108 -4.20 10.95 -8.01
C PRO A 108 -4.68 11.57 -6.70
N THR A 109 -4.98 10.72 -5.73
CA THR A 109 -5.50 11.17 -4.43
C THR A 109 -5.04 10.21 -3.33
N THR A 110 -4.47 10.76 -2.27
CA THR A 110 -4.24 10.05 -1.01
C THR A 110 -5.41 10.36 -0.06
N ARG A 111 -5.93 9.36 0.62
CA ARG A 111 -7.09 9.48 1.53
C ARG A 111 -6.82 8.82 2.86
N ALA A 112 -7.35 9.44 3.90
CA ALA A 112 -7.57 8.78 5.18
C ALA A 112 -9.07 8.47 5.36
N ILE A 113 -9.36 7.24 5.73
CA ILE A 113 -10.71 6.71 5.86
C ILE A 113 -10.87 6.22 7.30
N ARG A 114 -11.88 6.69 8.01
CA ARG A 114 -12.20 6.17 9.35
C ARG A 114 -12.68 4.73 9.27
N LEU A 115 -12.22 3.91 10.20
CA LEU A 115 -12.71 2.56 10.39
C LEU A 115 -14.21 2.54 10.75
N GLY A 116 -14.88 1.44 10.41
CA GLY A 116 -16.30 1.24 10.68
C GLY A 116 -17.20 1.60 9.50
N GLY A 117 -18.50 1.77 9.80
CA GLY A 117 -19.52 2.09 8.78
C GLY A 117 -20.08 0.86 8.06
N LYS A 118 -21.17 1.07 7.30
CA LYS A 118 -21.84 0.06 6.49
C LYS A 118 -22.38 0.66 5.19
N GLY A 119 -22.41 -0.13 4.12
CA GLY A 119 -22.90 0.32 2.81
C GLY A 119 -21.96 1.28 2.10
N ASP A 120 -22.47 2.29 1.42
CA ASP A 120 -21.65 3.33 0.80
C ASP A 120 -21.32 4.40 1.84
N ILE A 121 -20.04 4.46 2.20
CA ILE A 121 -19.52 5.40 3.21
C ILE A 121 -18.69 6.54 2.60
N THR A 122 -18.77 6.73 1.28
CA THR A 122 -17.95 7.72 0.55
C THR A 122 -18.09 9.13 1.13
N LYS A 123 -19.32 9.54 1.54
CA LYS A 123 -19.56 10.89 2.05
C LYS A 123 -19.40 11.05 3.56
N SER A 124 -19.24 9.95 4.30
CA SER A 124 -19.33 9.98 5.77
C SER A 124 -18.04 9.58 6.48
N HIS A 125 -17.13 8.83 5.85
CA HIS A 125 -15.95 8.26 6.50
C HIS A 125 -14.62 8.72 5.91
N ILE A 126 -14.60 9.53 4.87
CA ILE A 126 -13.37 10.17 4.41
C ILE A 126 -13.05 11.28 5.40
N GLU A 127 -11.93 11.16 6.13
CA GLU A 127 -11.46 12.15 7.08
C GLU A 127 -10.79 13.32 6.36
N TRP A 128 -9.91 12.98 5.41
CA TRP A 128 -9.26 13.95 4.54
C TRP A 128 -8.86 13.32 3.19
N GLU A 129 -8.66 14.19 2.21
CA GLU A 129 -8.13 13.86 0.89
C GLU A 129 -7.03 14.85 0.51
N GLN A 130 -5.96 14.34 -0.09
CA GLN A 130 -4.85 15.12 -0.62
C GLN A 130 -4.57 14.73 -2.07
N THR A 131 -4.37 15.74 -2.91
CA THR A 131 -3.94 15.57 -4.31
C THR A 131 -2.46 15.86 -4.53
N LYS A 132 -1.77 16.31 -3.48
CA LYS A 132 -0.31 16.48 -3.44
C LYS A 132 0.32 15.33 -2.67
N GLY A 133 1.54 14.94 -3.03
CA GLY A 133 2.23 13.86 -2.34
C GLY A 133 1.61 12.48 -2.56
N VAL A 134 0.93 12.26 -3.69
CA VAL A 134 0.26 11.00 -4.00
C VAL A 134 1.26 9.98 -4.53
N SER A 135 1.30 8.81 -3.89
CA SER A 135 2.07 7.68 -4.40
C SER A 135 1.31 6.94 -5.50
N ALA A 136 2.00 6.59 -6.57
CA ALA A 136 1.44 5.82 -7.67
C ALA A 136 1.92 4.35 -7.70
N LEU A 137 3.07 4.04 -7.12
CA LEU A 137 3.70 2.72 -7.13
C LEU A 137 3.93 2.18 -5.72
N ALA A 138 4.72 2.90 -4.92
CA ALA A 138 5.02 2.52 -3.55
C ALA A 138 3.79 2.61 -2.65
N SER A 139 3.59 1.68 -1.74
CA SER A 139 2.59 1.81 -0.69
C SER A 139 2.96 2.92 0.27
N LEU A 140 1.96 3.52 0.91
CA LEU A 140 2.18 4.45 2.00
C LEU A 140 2.81 3.74 3.20
N LEU A 141 3.42 4.50 4.09
CA LEU A 141 3.92 3.98 5.36
C LEU A 141 3.35 4.82 6.50
N TYR A 142 2.67 4.19 7.45
CA TYR A 142 2.25 4.83 8.69
C TYR A 142 3.27 4.58 9.79
N VAL A 143 3.79 5.66 10.36
CA VAL A 143 4.59 5.65 11.60
C VAL A 143 4.11 6.82 12.45
N ALA A 144 3.38 6.52 13.51
CA ALA A 144 2.71 7.53 14.33
C ALA A 144 3.61 8.70 14.72
N PRO A 145 3.13 9.95 14.61
CA PRO A 145 1.80 10.35 14.16
C PRO A 145 1.69 10.62 12.64
N HIS A 146 2.65 10.17 11.83
CA HIS A 146 2.80 10.55 10.43
C HIS A 146 2.48 9.43 9.44
N VAL A 147 2.14 9.87 8.20
CA VAL A 147 2.07 9.03 7.00
C VAL A 147 3.13 9.52 6.01
N TYR A 148 3.90 8.57 5.49
CA TYR A 148 4.94 8.82 4.50
C TYR A 148 4.50 8.32 3.13
N SER A 149 4.78 9.11 2.10
CA SER A 149 4.42 8.81 0.70
C SER A 149 5.58 9.16 -0.21
N ILE A 150 5.87 8.30 -1.18
CA ILE A 150 6.86 8.56 -2.23
C ILE A 150 6.11 8.77 -3.54
N THR A 151 6.20 9.97 -4.11
CA THR A 151 5.54 10.29 -5.37
C THR A 151 6.28 9.71 -6.57
N ARG A 152 5.62 9.68 -7.72
CA ARG A 152 6.23 9.28 -8.99
C ARG A 152 7.44 10.13 -9.39
N ASP A 153 7.49 11.37 -8.92
CA ASP A 153 8.61 12.29 -9.18
C ASP A 153 9.73 12.17 -8.13
N ASN A 154 9.75 11.06 -7.39
CA ASN A 154 10.72 10.76 -6.33
C ASN A 154 10.79 11.82 -5.24
N ILE A 155 9.64 12.31 -4.82
CA ILE A 155 9.53 13.21 -3.67
C ILE A 155 8.92 12.44 -2.51
N LEU A 156 9.66 12.38 -1.41
CA LEU A 156 9.18 11.84 -0.15
C LEU A 156 8.42 12.94 0.60
N HIS A 157 7.16 12.66 0.91
CA HIS A 157 6.31 13.51 1.74
C HIS A 157 6.13 12.87 3.10
N CYS A 158 6.19 13.68 4.14
CA CYS A 158 5.69 13.35 5.47
C CYS A 158 4.44 14.19 5.70
N MET A 159 3.35 13.53 6.06
CA MET A 159 2.05 14.16 6.31
C MET A 159 1.58 13.81 7.72
N GLU A 160 0.92 14.75 8.38
CA GLU A 160 0.19 14.46 9.62
C GLU A 160 -0.95 13.46 9.33
N ALA A 161 -0.97 12.35 10.04
CA ALA A 161 -1.92 11.29 9.78
C ALA A 161 -3.37 11.68 10.04
N SER A 162 -3.60 12.58 10.99
CA SER A 162 -4.95 13.03 11.39
C SER A 162 -5.58 14.03 10.42
N SER A 163 -4.77 14.86 9.73
CA SER A 163 -5.25 15.96 8.89
C SER A 163 -4.84 15.87 7.42
N GLY A 164 -3.80 15.09 7.11
CA GLY A 164 -3.19 15.04 5.78
C GLY A 164 -2.33 16.26 5.45
N GLU A 165 -2.13 17.18 6.41
CA GLU A 165 -1.25 18.33 6.21
C GLU A 165 0.20 17.90 6.01
N ILE A 166 0.87 18.51 5.03
CA ILE A 166 2.27 18.21 4.74
C ILE A 166 3.16 18.84 5.82
N VAL A 167 3.87 18.00 6.56
CA VAL A 167 4.84 18.40 7.60
C VAL A 167 6.16 18.79 6.95
N TRP A 168 6.67 17.97 6.05
CA TRP A 168 7.85 18.25 5.25
C TRP A 168 7.86 17.46 3.94
N ILE A 169 8.69 17.90 3.02
CA ILE A 169 8.99 17.22 1.75
C ILE A 169 10.50 17.14 1.53
N HIS A 170 10.94 16.07 0.89
CA HIS A 170 12.34 15.91 0.48
C HIS A 170 12.42 15.24 -0.88
N ARG A 171 13.27 15.76 -1.77
CA ARG A 171 13.53 15.14 -3.08
C ARG A 171 14.57 14.04 -2.91
N LEU A 172 14.17 12.83 -3.26
CA LEU A 172 15.06 11.67 -3.25
C LEU A 172 15.89 11.61 -4.55
N GLU A 173 17.10 11.10 -4.45
CA GLU A 173 17.94 10.78 -5.61
C GLU A 173 17.57 9.38 -6.15
N GLY A 174 17.62 9.21 -7.48
CA GLY A 174 17.26 7.97 -8.15
C GLY A 174 15.76 7.75 -8.29
N VAL A 175 15.36 6.55 -8.69
CA VAL A 175 13.97 6.14 -8.90
C VAL A 175 13.52 5.22 -7.77
N HIS A 176 12.28 5.38 -7.31
CA HIS A 176 11.74 4.62 -6.19
C HIS A 176 10.40 3.97 -6.54
N SER A 177 10.40 2.67 -6.75
CA SER A 177 9.19 1.84 -6.91
C SER A 177 8.88 1.00 -5.68
N ALA A 178 9.89 0.69 -4.88
CA ALA A 178 9.77 -0.07 -3.65
C ALA A 178 9.01 0.71 -2.56
N SER A 179 8.15 0.01 -1.81
CA SER A 179 7.49 0.60 -0.65
C SER A 179 8.49 0.81 0.50
N PRO A 180 8.42 1.95 1.21
CA PRO A 180 9.22 2.17 2.40
C PRO A 180 8.84 1.18 3.51
N VAL A 181 9.78 0.86 4.38
CA VAL A 181 9.61 -0.08 5.48
C VAL A 181 10.01 0.56 6.79
N PHE A 182 9.23 0.32 7.86
CA PHE A 182 9.59 0.72 9.21
C PHE A 182 10.05 -0.50 10.01
N ALA A 183 11.25 -0.42 10.55
CA ALA A 183 11.82 -1.46 11.39
C ALA A 183 12.81 -0.86 12.38
N ASP A 184 12.84 -1.39 13.59
CA ASP A 184 13.76 -0.99 14.66
C ASP A 184 13.86 0.54 14.83
N GLY A 185 12.70 1.23 14.85
CA GLY A 185 12.60 2.67 15.05
C GLY A 185 13.09 3.54 13.88
N ARG A 186 13.31 2.96 12.70
CA ARG A 186 13.83 3.64 11.51
C ARG A 186 12.96 3.36 10.28
N ILE A 187 12.96 4.31 9.36
CA ILE A 187 12.36 4.17 8.03
C ILE A 187 13.45 3.85 7.04
N TYR A 188 13.22 2.85 6.20
CA TYR A 188 14.12 2.40 5.13
C TYR A 188 13.46 2.67 3.79
N VAL A 189 14.15 3.40 2.93
CA VAL A 189 13.70 3.77 1.58
C VAL A 189 14.69 3.22 0.57
N LEU A 190 14.26 2.28 -0.27
CA LEU A 190 15.10 1.60 -1.26
C LEU A 190 14.87 2.19 -2.65
N SER A 191 15.95 2.64 -3.30
CA SER A 191 15.92 3.05 -4.71
C SER A 191 16.10 1.89 -5.67
N GLU A 192 15.74 2.09 -6.93
CA GLU A 192 15.98 1.10 -7.99
C GLU A 192 17.46 0.88 -8.28
N ASP A 193 18.33 1.84 -7.94
CA ASP A 193 19.79 1.70 -8.04
C ASP A 193 20.40 0.91 -6.86
N GLY A 194 19.57 0.39 -5.96
CA GLY A 194 20.00 -0.43 -4.82
C GLY A 194 20.51 0.39 -3.63
N VAL A 195 20.28 1.69 -3.61
CA VAL A 195 20.60 2.56 -2.47
C VAL A 195 19.48 2.53 -1.46
N THR A 196 19.79 2.17 -0.23
CA THR A 196 18.86 2.24 0.90
C THR A 196 19.18 3.44 1.79
N LEU A 197 18.29 4.41 1.81
CA LEU A 197 18.32 5.49 2.79
C LEU A 197 17.71 5.02 4.11
N VAL A 198 18.34 5.38 5.20
CA VAL A 198 17.86 5.10 6.57
C VAL A 198 17.51 6.41 7.23
N LEU A 199 16.25 6.59 7.60
CA LEU A 199 15.75 7.84 8.15
C LEU A 199 15.24 7.64 9.58
N ARG A 200 15.37 8.68 10.39
CA ARG A 200 14.66 8.79 11.66
C ARG A 200 13.26 9.37 11.40
N PRO A 201 12.18 8.70 11.87
CA PRO A 201 10.83 9.27 11.79
C PRO A 201 10.74 10.58 12.59
N GLY A 202 9.91 11.52 12.15
CA GLY A 202 9.68 12.77 12.88
C GLY A 202 9.26 13.95 12.02
N ASP A 203 9.23 15.13 12.65
CA ASP A 203 8.71 16.39 12.10
C ASP A 203 9.69 17.09 11.13
N LYS A 204 10.81 16.47 10.82
CA LYS A 204 11.80 16.95 9.84
C LYS A 204 12.45 15.77 9.13
N TYR A 205 12.95 16.00 7.93
CA TYR A 205 13.81 15.03 7.25
C TYR A 205 15.11 14.84 8.03
N ASP A 206 15.41 13.62 8.42
CA ASP A 206 16.61 13.26 9.20
C ASP A 206 17.18 11.93 8.67
N GLU A 207 18.11 12.06 7.72
CA GLU A 207 18.83 10.93 7.15
C GLU A 207 20.02 10.57 8.06
N ILE A 208 20.07 9.32 8.50
CA ILE A 208 21.09 8.81 9.40
C ILE A 208 22.09 7.88 8.73
N ALA A 209 21.74 7.31 7.59
CA ALA A 209 22.66 6.47 6.80
C ALA A 209 22.16 6.32 5.36
N SER A 210 23.10 6.02 4.46
CA SER A 210 22.87 5.58 3.10
C SER A 210 23.73 4.37 2.80
N ASN A 211 23.12 3.29 2.29
CA ASN A 211 23.79 2.02 2.03
C ASN A 211 23.51 1.57 0.59
N ASN A 212 24.55 1.22 -0.15
CA ASN A 212 24.42 0.81 -1.54
C ASN A 212 24.76 -0.67 -1.72
N LEU A 213 23.85 -1.44 -2.32
CA LEU A 213 24.09 -2.83 -2.69
C LEU A 213 24.84 -2.97 -4.04
N GLY A 214 24.83 -1.92 -4.86
CA GLY A 214 25.45 -1.92 -6.19
C GLY A 214 24.69 -2.72 -7.24
N GLU A 215 23.43 -3.05 -6.99
CA GLU A 215 22.56 -3.82 -7.89
C GLU A 215 21.17 -3.22 -7.96
N THR A 216 20.52 -3.37 -9.11
CA THR A 216 19.12 -2.91 -9.31
C THR A 216 18.15 -3.65 -8.40
N CYS A 217 17.28 -2.89 -7.73
CA CYS A 217 16.28 -3.39 -6.78
C CYS A 217 14.89 -2.80 -7.10
N LEU A 218 13.93 -3.64 -7.46
CA LEU A 218 12.56 -3.20 -7.75
C LEU A 218 11.57 -3.59 -6.65
N ALA A 219 11.84 -4.68 -5.96
CA ALA A 219 10.95 -5.22 -4.93
C ALA A 219 11.13 -4.50 -3.60
N SER A 220 10.02 -4.30 -2.88
CA SER A 220 10.09 -3.85 -1.49
C SER A 220 10.86 -4.87 -0.64
N MET A 221 11.64 -4.38 0.31
CA MET A 221 12.36 -5.24 1.23
C MET A 221 11.40 -5.91 2.23
N ALA A 222 11.73 -7.13 2.63
CA ALA A 222 11.02 -7.83 3.69
C ALA A 222 11.82 -7.77 5.00
N VAL A 223 11.10 -7.74 6.12
CA VAL A 223 11.70 -7.79 7.47
C VAL A 223 11.20 -9.03 8.18
N SER A 224 12.10 -9.84 8.66
CA SER A 224 11.77 -11.04 9.43
C SER A 224 12.91 -11.42 10.39
N LYS A 225 12.54 -11.84 11.61
CA LYS A 225 13.50 -12.38 12.60
C LYS A 225 14.73 -11.49 12.82
N GLY A 226 14.54 -10.15 12.86
CA GLY A 226 15.63 -9.19 13.08
C GLY A 226 16.56 -8.98 11.90
N GLY A 227 16.18 -9.38 10.70
CA GLY A 227 16.93 -9.19 9.46
C GLY A 227 16.09 -8.63 8.33
N PHE A 228 16.77 -8.02 7.36
CA PHE A 228 16.23 -7.61 6.08
C PHE A 228 16.49 -8.65 5.02
N TYR A 229 15.51 -8.85 4.15
CA TYR A 229 15.65 -9.66 2.94
C TYR A 229 15.35 -8.75 1.74
N ILE A 230 16.38 -8.54 0.91
CA ILE A 230 16.31 -7.63 -0.24
C ILE A 230 16.56 -8.44 -1.51
N ARG A 231 15.61 -8.41 -2.44
CA ARG A 231 15.78 -9.01 -3.75
C ARG A 231 16.29 -7.96 -4.73
N SER A 232 17.48 -8.20 -5.28
CA SER A 232 18.03 -7.47 -6.40
C SER A 232 17.79 -8.19 -7.73
N ALA A 233 18.34 -7.67 -8.82
CA ALA A 233 18.31 -8.34 -10.12
C ALA A 233 19.00 -9.70 -10.13
N GLU A 234 20.13 -9.82 -9.42
CA GLU A 234 21.00 -11.00 -9.45
C GLU A 234 20.91 -11.86 -8.17
N HIS A 235 20.60 -11.23 -7.00
CA HIS A 235 20.73 -11.90 -5.71
C HIS A 235 19.49 -11.71 -4.81
N LEU A 236 19.43 -12.56 -3.78
CA LEU A 236 18.62 -12.35 -2.58
C LEU A 236 19.56 -12.14 -1.40
N TYR A 237 19.59 -10.92 -0.89
CA TYR A 237 20.39 -10.55 0.27
C TYR A 237 19.64 -10.81 1.57
N GLY A 238 20.32 -11.44 2.52
CA GLY A 238 19.90 -11.52 3.92
C GLY A 238 20.85 -10.69 4.77
N ILE A 239 20.36 -9.61 5.36
CA ILE A 239 21.15 -8.67 6.16
C ILE A 239 20.61 -8.68 7.59
N SER A 240 21.46 -9.06 8.55
CA SER A 240 21.12 -9.04 9.97
C SER A 240 22.26 -8.40 10.78
N ALA A 241 21.97 -7.95 11.99
CA ALA A 241 23.01 -7.55 12.91
C ALA A 241 23.95 -8.75 13.15
N ALA A 242 25.26 -8.48 13.20
CA ALA A 242 26.22 -9.51 13.61
C ALA A 242 25.84 -9.98 15.02
N THR A 243 25.61 -11.29 15.17
CA THR A 243 25.50 -11.88 16.51
C THR A 243 26.84 -11.67 17.20
N ALA A 244 26.85 -10.83 18.25
CA ALA A 244 28.02 -10.77 19.12
C ALA A 244 28.34 -12.21 19.59
N LYS A 245 29.52 -12.71 19.22
CA LYS A 245 30.06 -13.98 19.71
C LYS A 245 30.47 -13.84 21.16
#